data_93690a3e23ca3f90864729d0ef795871
#
_entry.id   93690a3e23ca3f90864729d0ef795871
#
_cell.length_a   1.000
_cell.length_b   1.000
_cell.length_c   1.000
_cell.angle_alpha   90.00
_cell.angle_beta   90.00
_cell.angle_gamma   90.00
#
_symmetry.space_group_name_H-M   'P 1'
#
loop_
_entity.id
_entity.type
_entity.pdbx_description
1 polymer ?
#
loop_
_entity_poly.entity_id
_entity_poly.type
_entity_poly.pdbx_seq_one_letter_code
_entity_poly.pdbx_strand_id
1 'polypeptide(L)'
;MKVLDARFQSCADLQSLSQPVSPNLSALQLSEGPLVGRLRIISCGFFRLNQLEINQTLFLSGTRRPRPCTIAIPLSDPPATDPIRAQGVCMPWPGMMGYNDQLNDFDLRLPAGTTLATVTISRDHLLERHSQHRAGQLTLDRWKDTNQLELREPLRSELRARLRHLIEQHDQATDPREVDELIGCLLRAFEDVEVDSMTFGQREARHEAAIELLHWFSCHSDQNLTMDELSAVLYQSRTSLFKGCQEHFGQTPQKLQRSIRLDLVRQLLLDPN
;
A
#
# COMPACT_ATOMS: atom_id res chain seq x y z
N MET A 1 21.88 6.70 -10.01
CA MET A 1 20.57 7.01 -9.43
C MET A 1 19.55 7.14 -10.56
N LYS A 2 18.34 6.60 -10.38
CA LYS A 2 17.23 6.79 -11.32
C LYS A 2 16.13 7.53 -10.56
N VAL A 3 15.60 8.58 -11.16
CA VAL A 3 14.52 9.37 -10.58
C VAL A 3 13.37 9.42 -11.58
N LEU A 4 12.16 9.20 -11.07
CA LEU A 4 10.90 9.48 -11.76
C LEU A 4 10.12 10.47 -10.89
N ASP A 5 9.64 11.54 -11.48
CA ASP A 5 8.68 12.45 -10.85
C ASP A 5 7.60 12.77 -11.88
N ALA A 6 6.41 12.21 -11.66
CA ALA A 6 5.32 12.31 -12.62
C ALA A 6 3.98 12.55 -11.94
N ARG A 7 3.13 13.35 -12.57
CA ARG A 7 1.71 13.49 -12.21
C ARG A 7 0.90 12.50 -13.00
N PHE A 8 -0.21 12.06 -12.43
CA PHE A 8 -1.18 11.18 -13.07
C PHE A 8 -2.61 11.65 -12.83
N GLN A 9 -3.49 11.29 -13.74
CA GLN A 9 -4.91 11.69 -13.72
C GLN A 9 -5.87 10.50 -13.86
N SER A 10 -5.32 9.28 -13.92
CA SER A 10 -6.10 8.04 -13.98
C SER A 10 -5.40 6.91 -13.23
N CYS A 11 -6.15 5.87 -12.89
CA CYS A 11 -5.57 4.63 -12.34
C CYS A 11 -4.64 3.96 -13.36
N ALA A 12 -4.96 4.01 -14.64
CA ALA A 12 -4.12 3.47 -15.72
C ALA A 12 -2.76 4.18 -15.79
N ASP A 13 -2.73 5.53 -15.67
CA ASP A 13 -1.47 6.28 -15.61
C ASP A 13 -0.63 5.83 -14.41
N LEU A 14 -1.25 5.73 -13.22
CA LEU A 14 -0.56 5.27 -12.02
C LEU A 14 0.03 3.86 -12.20
N GLN A 15 -0.75 2.94 -12.76
CA GLN A 15 -0.30 1.57 -13.06
C GLN A 15 0.89 1.59 -14.04
N SER A 16 0.80 2.36 -15.12
CA SER A 16 1.85 2.52 -16.13
C SER A 16 3.13 3.10 -15.52
N LEU A 17 3.03 4.18 -14.76
CA LEU A 17 4.16 4.82 -14.07
C LEU A 17 4.81 3.88 -13.03
N SER A 18 4.02 2.98 -12.45
CA SER A 18 4.50 2.03 -11.44
C SER A 18 5.13 0.76 -12.02
N GLN A 19 4.97 0.48 -13.32
CA GLN A 19 5.49 -0.72 -14.00
C GLN A 19 6.96 -1.06 -13.66
N PRO A 20 7.90 -0.11 -13.63
CA PRO A 20 9.30 -0.43 -13.35
C PRO A 20 9.54 -0.96 -11.94
N VAL A 21 8.66 -0.64 -10.99
CA VAL A 21 8.84 -0.93 -9.55
C VAL A 21 7.82 -1.93 -9.01
N SER A 22 6.62 -1.93 -9.57
CA SER A 22 5.50 -2.81 -9.20
C SER A 22 4.70 -3.19 -10.45
N PRO A 23 5.22 -4.13 -11.28
CA PRO A 23 4.62 -4.45 -12.58
C PRO A 23 3.20 -5.00 -12.50
N ASN A 24 2.81 -5.56 -11.36
CA ASN A 24 1.49 -6.14 -11.12
C ASN A 24 0.63 -5.25 -10.21
N LEU A 25 0.91 -3.95 -10.15
CA LEU A 25 0.05 -3.01 -9.43
C LEU A 25 -1.28 -2.89 -10.15
N SER A 26 -2.36 -3.14 -9.43
CA SER A 26 -3.73 -2.77 -9.79
C SER A 26 -4.18 -1.60 -8.93
N ALA A 27 -4.80 -0.61 -9.54
CA ALA A 27 -5.35 0.55 -8.87
C ALA A 27 -6.82 0.73 -9.27
N LEU A 28 -7.68 1.06 -8.31
CA LEU A 28 -9.10 1.35 -8.52
C LEU A 28 -9.47 2.61 -7.73
N GLN A 29 -10.10 3.57 -8.39
CA GLN A 29 -10.66 4.74 -7.72
C GLN A 29 -11.99 4.39 -7.06
N LEU A 30 -12.09 4.63 -5.74
CA LEU A 30 -13.29 4.35 -4.94
C LEU A 30 -14.15 5.59 -4.67
N SER A 31 -13.60 6.79 -4.73
CA SER A 31 -14.35 8.05 -4.56
C SER A 31 -14.69 8.71 -5.89
N GLU A 32 -15.73 9.52 -5.89
CA GLU A 32 -16.15 10.28 -7.08
C GLU A 32 -15.27 11.53 -7.29
N GLY A 33 -15.16 11.96 -8.53
CA GLY A 33 -14.40 13.16 -8.92
C GLY A 33 -13.14 12.88 -9.72
N PRO A 34 -12.47 13.93 -10.21
CA PRO A 34 -11.24 13.77 -10.98
C PRO A 34 -10.08 13.29 -10.10
N LEU A 35 -9.43 12.23 -10.53
CA LEU A 35 -8.19 11.78 -9.90
C LEU A 35 -7.03 12.68 -10.32
N VAL A 36 -6.34 13.20 -9.35
CA VAL A 36 -5.05 13.88 -9.52
C VAL A 36 -4.10 13.35 -8.48
N GLY A 37 -2.95 12.89 -8.92
CA GLY A 37 -1.91 12.40 -8.03
C GLY A 37 -0.53 12.67 -8.55
N ARG A 38 0.46 12.33 -7.74
CA ARG A 38 1.88 12.42 -8.06
C ARG A 38 2.60 11.19 -7.57
N LEU A 39 3.43 10.61 -8.43
CA LEU A 39 4.31 9.51 -8.09
C LEU A 39 5.75 9.95 -8.26
N ARG A 40 6.52 9.87 -7.18
CA ARG A 40 7.98 10.06 -7.20
C ARG A 40 8.65 8.75 -6.86
N ILE A 41 9.69 8.39 -7.62
CA ILE A 41 10.48 7.18 -7.39
C ILE A 41 11.95 7.56 -7.43
N ILE A 42 12.66 7.28 -6.36
CA ILE A 42 14.09 7.47 -6.24
C ILE A 42 14.72 6.08 -6.04
N SER A 43 15.65 5.69 -6.91
CA SER A 43 16.31 4.39 -6.82
C SER A 43 17.83 4.56 -6.84
N CYS A 44 18.50 3.97 -5.86
CA CYS A 44 19.95 3.88 -5.78
C CYS A 44 20.38 2.49 -5.27
N GLY A 45 20.83 1.62 -6.19
CA GLY A 45 21.36 0.31 -5.83
C GLY A 45 20.40 -0.56 -5.00
N PHE A 46 20.73 -0.72 -3.72
CA PHE A 46 20.00 -1.54 -2.75
C PHE A 46 18.75 -0.88 -2.16
N PHE A 47 18.54 0.41 -2.45
CA PHE A 47 17.50 1.23 -1.84
C PHE A 47 16.57 1.83 -2.90
N ARG A 48 15.30 1.89 -2.60
CA ARG A 48 14.31 2.62 -3.38
C ARG A 48 13.29 3.28 -2.46
N LEU A 49 13.00 4.54 -2.74
CA LEU A 49 11.97 5.33 -2.08
C LEU A 49 10.93 5.73 -3.10
N ASN A 50 9.67 5.40 -2.86
CA ASN A 50 8.54 5.89 -3.64
C ASN A 50 7.70 6.80 -2.75
N GLN A 51 7.18 7.89 -3.31
CA GLN A 51 6.14 8.71 -2.71
C GLN A 51 4.93 8.73 -3.63
N LEU A 52 3.78 8.40 -3.07
CA LEU A 52 2.49 8.48 -3.73
C LEU A 52 1.63 9.55 -3.03
N GLU A 53 1.21 10.57 -3.78
CA GLU A 53 0.25 11.59 -3.35
C GLU A 53 -1.03 11.41 -4.14
N ILE A 54 -2.19 11.39 -3.47
CA ILE A 54 -3.50 11.19 -4.09
C ILE A 54 -4.54 12.14 -3.51
N ASN A 55 -5.43 12.63 -4.35
CA ASN A 55 -6.57 13.46 -3.94
C ASN A 55 -7.89 12.69 -3.83
N GLN A 56 -7.94 11.44 -4.28
CA GLN A 56 -9.11 10.56 -4.25
C GLN A 56 -8.81 9.28 -3.48
N THR A 57 -9.86 8.63 -2.94
CA THR A 57 -9.72 7.33 -2.29
C THR A 57 -9.37 6.27 -3.34
N LEU A 58 -8.26 5.59 -3.15
CA LEU A 58 -7.80 4.49 -4.00
C LEU A 58 -7.75 3.17 -3.25
N PHE A 59 -8.06 2.10 -3.99
CA PHE A 59 -7.70 0.74 -3.63
C PHE A 59 -6.54 0.29 -4.52
N LEU A 60 -5.46 -0.14 -3.88
CA LEU A 60 -4.25 -0.62 -4.53
C LEU A 60 -4.04 -2.08 -4.16
N SER A 61 -3.77 -2.92 -5.13
CA SER A 61 -3.41 -4.32 -4.88
C SER A 61 -2.31 -4.78 -5.83
N GLY A 62 -1.63 -5.85 -5.46
CA GLY A 62 -0.58 -6.41 -6.29
C GLY A 62 0.21 -7.50 -5.58
N THR A 63 1.14 -8.10 -6.34
CA THR A 63 2.03 -9.12 -5.79
C THR A 63 3.24 -8.49 -5.11
N ARG A 64 3.69 -9.08 -4.02
CA ARG A 64 4.93 -8.71 -3.33
C ARG A 64 6.11 -9.49 -3.91
N ARG A 65 7.23 -8.82 -4.04
CA ARG A 65 8.48 -9.51 -4.38
C ARG A 65 9.05 -10.16 -3.12
N PRO A 66 9.45 -11.45 -3.15
CA PRO A 66 9.85 -12.18 -1.95
C PRO A 66 11.21 -11.75 -1.35
N ARG A 67 12.04 -11.00 -2.08
CA ARG A 67 13.39 -10.65 -1.62
C ARG A 67 13.56 -9.26 -1.01
N PRO A 68 12.98 -8.17 -1.54
CA PRO A 68 13.15 -6.87 -0.94
C PRO A 68 12.21 -6.67 0.25
N CYS A 69 12.72 -6.01 1.29
CA CYS A 69 11.92 -5.55 2.41
C CYS A 69 11.21 -4.26 2.00
N THR A 70 9.90 -4.28 1.99
CA THR A 70 9.09 -3.10 1.65
C THR A 70 8.32 -2.63 2.87
N ILE A 71 8.51 -1.37 3.24
CA ILE A 71 7.88 -0.71 4.38
C ILE A 71 7.15 0.53 3.87
N ALA A 72 5.88 0.69 4.22
CA ALA A 72 5.08 1.85 3.85
C ALA A 72 4.78 2.71 5.08
N ILE A 73 5.00 4.02 4.95
CA ILE A 73 4.88 5.00 6.03
C ILE A 73 4.00 6.16 5.53
N PRO A 74 2.83 6.39 6.13
CA PRO A 74 2.02 7.58 5.84
C PRO A 74 2.77 8.86 6.25
N LEU A 75 2.95 9.78 5.30
CA LEU A 75 3.53 11.10 5.55
C LEU A 75 2.48 12.14 5.95
N SER A 76 1.20 11.87 5.66
CA SER A 76 0.04 12.59 6.17
C SER A 76 -0.73 11.70 7.15
N ASP A 77 -1.40 12.30 8.12
CA ASP A 77 -2.31 11.56 8.99
C ASP A 77 -3.66 11.40 8.27
N PRO A 78 -4.16 10.17 8.09
CA PRO A 78 -5.45 9.95 7.49
C PRO A 78 -6.57 10.48 8.42
N PRO A 79 -7.74 10.84 7.87
CA PRO A 79 -8.89 11.21 8.70
C PRO A 79 -9.27 10.04 9.64
N ALA A 80 -9.58 10.34 10.89
CA ALA A 80 -10.01 9.32 11.85
C ALA A 80 -11.28 8.57 11.42
N THR A 81 -12.14 9.23 10.63
CA THR A 81 -13.37 8.67 10.06
C THR A 81 -13.15 7.81 8.83
N ASP A 82 -11.96 7.91 8.23
CA ASP A 82 -11.59 7.15 7.02
C ASP A 82 -10.12 6.71 7.10
N PRO A 83 -9.81 5.69 7.93
CA PRO A 83 -8.43 5.24 8.13
C PRO A 83 -7.89 4.48 6.92
N ILE A 84 -6.56 4.41 6.83
CA ILE A 84 -5.89 3.48 5.93
C ILE A 84 -6.24 2.05 6.32
N ARG A 85 -6.50 1.20 5.32
CA ARG A 85 -6.64 -0.24 5.52
C ARG A 85 -5.55 -0.98 4.75
N ALA A 86 -4.94 -1.93 5.42
CA ALA A 86 -3.97 -2.84 4.82
C ALA A 86 -4.41 -4.27 5.06
N GLN A 87 -4.47 -5.10 4.01
CA GLN A 87 -4.97 -6.48 4.08
C GLN A 87 -6.35 -6.60 4.76
N GLY A 88 -7.23 -5.63 4.47
CA GLY A 88 -8.56 -5.55 5.06
C GLY A 88 -8.62 -5.03 6.51
N VAL A 89 -7.51 -4.89 7.19
CA VAL A 89 -7.46 -4.45 8.59
C VAL A 89 -7.24 -2.92 8.66
N CYS A 90 -8.02 -2.24 9.50
CA CYS A 90 -7.79 -0.83 9.80
C CYS A 90 -6.43 -0.64 10.46
N MET A 91 -5.74 0.41 10.09
CA MET A 91 -4.55 0.85 10.80
C MET A 91 -4.98 1.66 12.04
N PRO A 92 -4.91 1.08 13.26
CA PRO A 92 -5.53 1.68 14.44
C PRO A 92 -4.72 2.84 15.04
N TRP A 93 -3.44 2.96 14.67
CA TRP A 93 -2.51 3.97 15.19
C TRP A 93 -1.62 4.52 14.07
N PRO A 94 -1.01 5.70 14.27
CA PRO A 94 0.06 6.18 13.40
C PRO A 94 1.23 5.20 13.38
N GLY A 95 1.58 4.67 12.21
CA GLY A 95 2.56 3.62 12.16
C GLY A 95 3.13 3.36 10.78
N MET A 96 3.85 2.27 10.65
CA MET A 96 4.34 1.76 9.39
C MET A 96 3.75 0.38 9.08
N MET A 97 3.65 0.06 7.80
CA MET A 97 3.06 -1.17 7.27
C MET A 97 4.10 -1.95 6.47
N GLY A 98 3.91 -3.24 6.42
CA GLY A 98 4.70 -4.11 5.55
C GLY A 98 5.74 -4.92 6.31
N TYR A 99 6.55 -5.60 5.54
CA TYR A 99 7.66 -6.47 5.96
C TYR A 99 7.33 -7.92 6.33
N ASN A 100 6.12 -8.37 6.37
CA ASN A 100 5.87 -9.80 6.60
C ASN A 100 6.31 -10.64 5.39
N ASP A 101 7.23 -11.58 5.60
CA ASP A 101 7.75 -12.50 4.58
C ASP A 101 6.71 -13.53 4.11
N GLN A 102 5.66 -13.76 4.88
CA GLN A 102 4.62 -14.76 4.59
C GLN A 102 3.55 -14.26 3.63
N LEU A 103 3.47 -12.94 3.40
CA LEU A 103 2.49 -12.37 2.49
C LEU A 103 3.04 -12.30 1.05
N ASN A 104 2.36 -12.98 0.14
CA ASN A 104 2.67 -12.95 -1.29
C ASN A 104 2.03 -11.77 -2.01
N ASP A 105 0.95 -11.23 -1.44
CA ASP A 105 0.17 -10.14 -2.01
C ASP A 105 0.05 -8.98 -1.03
N PHE A 106 -0.33 -7.83 -1.55
CA PHE A 106 -0.77 -6.70 -0.74
C PHE A 106 -2.08 -6.16 -1.29
N ASP A 107 -2.89 -5.64 -0.38
CA ASP A 107 -3.98 -4.74 -0.70
C ASP A 107 -4.00 -3.58 0.30
N LEU A 108 -4.23 -2.38 -0.23
CA LEU A 108 -4.24 -1.13 0.52
C LEU A 108 -5.43 -0.29 0.07
N ARG A 109 -6.26 0.11 1.02
CA ARG A 109 -7.22 1.19 0.80
C ARG A 109 -6.64 2.47 1.39
N LEU A 110 -6.40 3.44 0.52
CA LEU A 110 -5.84 4.74 0.88
C LEU A 110 -6.94 5.79 0.77
N PRO A 111 -7.28 6.52 1.85
CA PRO A 111 -8.26 7.60 1.81
C PRO A 111 -7.79 8.79 0.97
N ALA A 112 -8.74 9.60 0.54
CA ALA A 112 -8.45 10.85 -0.17
C ALA A 112 -7.50 11.75 0.62
N GLY A 113 -6.57 12.42 -0.07
CA GLY A 113 -5.57 13.29 0.54
C GLY A 113 -4.38 12.55 1.16
N THR A 114 -4.27 11.24 0.97
CA THR A 114 -3.12 10.47 1.50
C THR A 114 -1.83 10.80 0.76
N THR A 115 -0.77 11.01 1.53
CA THR A 115 0.61 10.96 1.07
C THR A 115 1.30 9.77 1.72
N LEU A 116 1.69 8.79 0.91
CA LEU A 116 2.33 7.55 1.36
C LEU A 116 3.76 7.47 0.84
N ALA A 117 4.72 7.26 1.72
CA ALA A 117 6.08 6.87 1.36
C ALA A 117 6.23 5.34 1.45
N THR A 118 6.92 4.75 0.48
CA THR A 118 7.25 3.32 0.48
C THR A 118 8.75 3.16 0.31
N VAL A 119 9.39 2.61 1.32
CA VAL A 119 10.81 2.29 1.35
C VAL A 119 10.99 0.82 0.99
N THR A 120 11.82 0.55 -0.01
CA THR A 120 12.19 -0.82 -0.41
C THR A 120 13.70 -0.96 -0.27
N ILE A 121 14.14 -1.93 0.54
CA ILE A 121 15.55 -2.18 0.84
C ILE A 121 15.87 -3.63 0.48
N SER A 122 17.05 -3.88 -0.07
CA SER A 122 17.56 -5.24 -0.25
C SER A 122 17.62 -5.94 1.12
N ARG A 123 17.12 -7.17 1.19
CA ARG A 123 17.11 -7.95 2.42
C ARG A 123 18.51 -8.13 3.00
N ASP A 124 19.47 -8.47 2.14
CA ASP A 124 20.86 -8.71 2.55
C ASP A 124 21.47 -7.46 3.19
N HIS A 125 21.22 -6.30 2.58
CA HIS A 125 21.70 -5.02 3.11
C HIS A 125 21.04 -4.65 4.45
N LEU A 126 19.73 -4.89 4.59
CA LEU A 126 19.03 -4.65 5.85
C LEU A 126 19.55 -5.57 6.97
N LEU A 127 19.81 -6.85 6.69
CA LEU A 127 20.38 -7.80 7.65
C LEU A 127 21.82 -7.43 8.04
N GLU A 128 22.64 -6.99 7.09
CA GLU A 128 23.98 -6.50 7.35
C GLU A 128 23.95 -5.30 8.30
N ARG A 129 23.11 -4.30 8.02
CA ARG A 129 22.95 -3.13 8.89
C ARG A 129 22.41 -3.50 10.27
N HIS A 130 21.44 -4.40 10.33
CA HIS A 130 20.94 -4.92 11.59
C HIS A 130 22.06 -5.54 12.45
N SER A 131 22.92 -6.36 11.86
CA SER A 131 24.03 -6.98 12.58
C SER A 131 25.04 -5.94 13.15
N GLN A 132 25.22 -4.84 12.43
CA GLN A 132 26.09 -3.73 12.85
C GLN A 132 25.49 -2.91 14.01
N HIS A 133 24.16 -2.79 14.09
CA HIS A 133 23.45 -2.02 15.12
C HIS A 133 23.24 -2.80 16.43
N ARG A 134 23.77 -4.01 16.58
CA ARG A 134 23.63 -4.87 17.76
C ARG A 134 22.19 -5.19 18.15
N ALA A 135 21.26 -5.06 17.21
CA ALA A 135 19.89 -5.50 17.44
C ALA A 135 19.87 -7.01 17.70
N GLY A 136 19.18 -7.43 18.74
CA GLY A 136 19.14 -8.83 19.14
C GLY A 136 18.29 -9.71 18.21
N GLN A 137 18.32 -11.03 18.42
CA GLN A 137 17.54 -12.02 17.65
C GLN A 137 16.02 -11.73 17.67
N LEU A 138 15.51 -11.15 18.76
CA LEU A 138 14.12 -10.71 18.91
C LEU A 138 13.64 -9.76 17.80
N THR A 139 14.50 -8.84 17.35
CA THR A 139 14.15 -7.89 16.30
C THR A 139 13.92 -8.58 14.95
N LEU A 140 14.74 -9.58 14.61
CA LEU A 140 14.59 -10.33 13.37
C LEU A 140 13.30 -11.16 13.35
N ASP A 141 12.98 -11.82 14.45
CA ASP A 141 11.77 -12.63 14.55
C ASP A 141 10.52 -11.73 14.51
N ARG A 142 10.56 -10.59 15.20
CA ARG A 142 9.49 -9.59 15.15
C ARG A 142 9.26 -9.07 13.73
N TRP A 143 10.30 -8.84 12.95
CA TRP A 143 10.16 -8.38 11.57
C TRP A 143 9.46 -9.38 10.67
N LYS A 144 9.74 -10.67 10.82
CA LYS A 144 9.17 -11.70 9.96
C LYS A 144 7.66 -11.76 10.05
N ASP A 145 7.12 -11.45 11.22
CA ASP A 145 5.71 -11.65 11.52
C ASP A 145 4.92 -10.34 11.64
N THR A 146 5.60 -9.18 11.67
CA THR A 146 4.94 -7.89 11.86
C THR A 146 4.49 -7.28 10.53
N ASN A 147 3.20 -6.96 10.42
CA ASN A 147 2.63 -6.24 9.26
C ASN A 147 2.35 -4.77 9.54
N GLN A 148 2.03 -4.43 10.77
CA GLN A 148 1.88 -3.05 11.24
C GLN A 148 2.66 -2.87 12.51
N LEU A 149 3.28 -1.71 12.63
CA LEU A 149 4.01 -1.30 13.82
C LEU A 149 3.65 0.15 14.15
N GLU A 150 3.31 0.41 15.40
CA GLU A 150 3.10 1.76 15.90
C GLU A 150 4.39 2.58 15.77
N LEU A 151 4.25 3.85 15.40
CA LEU A 151 5.33 4.83 15.42
C LEU A 151 5.01 5.92 16.44
N ARG A 152 5.67 5.86 17.58
CA ARG A 152 5.56 6.88 18.63
C ARG A 152 6.47 8.07 18.36
N GLU A 153 6.12 9.19 18.95
CA GLU A 153 7.03 10.35 18.98
C GLU A 153 8.21 10.09 19.92
N PRO A 154 9.42 10.60 19.64
CA PRO A 154 9.76 11.48 18.51
C PRO A 154 10.12 10.76 17.21
N LEU A 155 10.22 9.44 17.22
CA LEU A 155 10.68 8.64 16.07
C LEU A 155 9.81 8.81 14.84
N ARG A 156 8.48 8.94 15.02
CA ARG A 156 7.54 9.20 13.93
C ARG A 156 7.88 10.48 13.17
N SER A 157 8.09 11.56 13.90
CA SER A 157 8.46 12.86 13.32
C SER A 157 9.82 12.81 12.64
N GLU A 158 10.80 12.12 13.24
CA GLU A 158 12.12 11.93 12.66
C GLU A 158 12.07 11.17 11.33
N LEU A 159 11.38 10.03 11.29
CA LEU A 159 11.22 9.24 10.06
C LEU A 159 10.53 10.03 8.95
N ARG A 160 9.44 10.72 9.27
CA ARG A 160 8.72 11.56 8.31
C ARG A 160 9.58 12.70 7.77
N ALA A 161 10.35 13.37 8.63
CA ALA A 161 11.25 14.44 8.23
C ALA A 161 12.34 13.94 7.29
N ARG A 162 13.00 12.82 7.61
CA ARG A 162 14.04 12.21 6.77
C ARG A 162 13.48 11.77 5.40
N LEU A 163 12.31 11.13 5.39
CA LEU A 163 11.67 10.72 4.14
C LEU A 163 11.33 11.93 3.25
N ARG A 164 10.77 13.00 3.82
CA ARG A 164 10.50 14.22 3.07
C ARG A 164 11.78 14.86 2.53
N HIS A 165 12.81 14.94 3.35
CA HIS A 165 14.10 15.49 2.94
C HIS A 165 14.69 14.73 1.75
N LEU A 166 14.75 13.39 1.79
CA LEU A 166 15.24 12.57 0.67
C LEU A 166 14.38 12.75 -0.59
N ILE A 167 13.07 12.94 -0.44
CA ILE A 167 12.15 13.17 -1.56
C ILE A 167 12.35 14.56 -2.17
N GLU A 168 12.60 15.58 -1.36
CA GLU A 168 12.80 16.96 -1.81
C GLU A 168 14.15 17.15 -2.49
N GLN A 169 15.16 16.43 -2.07
CA GLN A 169 16.51 16.48 -2.65
C GLN A 169 16.71 15.55 -3.85
N HIS A 170 15.63 15.04 -4.43
CA HIS A 170 15.67 14.00 -5.48
C HIS A 170 16.51 14.36 -6.73
N ASP A 171 16.74 15.64 -7.02
CA ASP A 171 17.59 16.11 -8.12
C ASP A 171 19.10 16.05 -7.82
N GLN A 172 19.47 15.84 -6.55
CA GLN A 172 20.84 15.68 -6.12
C GLN A 172 21.20 14.20 -5.96
N ALA A 173 22.48 13.87 -6.00
CA ALA A 173 22.91 12.53 -5.69
C ALA A 173 22.56 12.21 -4.22
N THR A 174 21.67 11.24 -3.98
CA THR A 174 21.34 10.82 -2.62
C THR A 174 22.60 10.40 -1.88
N ASP A 175 22.92 11.07 -0.76
CA ASP A 175 24.06 10.72 0.07
C ASP A 175 23.81 9.33 0.70
N PRO A 176 24.70 8.36 0.51
CA PRO A 176 24.58 7.05 1.14
C PRO A 176 24.42 7.13 2.67
N ARG A 177 24.98 8.16 3.32
CA ARG A 177 24.84 8.37 4.76
C ARG A 177 23.40 8.68 5.17
N GLU A 178 22.67 9.47 4.39
CA GLU A 178 21.27 9.78 4.66
C GLU A 178 20.37 8.54 4.54
N VAL A 179 20.67 7.68 3.57
CA VAL A 179 19.99 6.38 3.44
C VAL A 179 20.29 5.48 4.64
N ASP A 180 21.54 5.43 5.07
CA ASP A 180 21.95 4.65 6.25
C ASP A 180 21.29 5.17 7.53
N GLU A 181 21.18 6.48 7.70
CA GLU A 181 20.47 7.08 8.83
C GLU A 181 18.97 6.78 8.80
N LEU A 182 18.34 6.79 7.63
CA LEU A 182 16.94 6.35 7.49
C LEU A 182 16.77 4.89 7.87
N ILE A 183 17.67 4.01 7.42
CA ILE A 183 17.66 2.58 7.79
C ILE A 183 17.82 2.44 9.31
N GLY A 184 18.73 3.19 9.92
CA GLY A 184 18.90 3.22 11.38
C GLY A 184 17.62 3.62 12.12
N CYS A 185 16.86 4.60 11.61
CA CYS A 185 15.56 4.97 12.17
C CYS A 185 14.53 3.83 12.05
N LEU A 186 14.48 3.16 10.89
CA LEU A 186 13.58 1.99 10.69
C LEU A 186 13.93 0.85 11.64
N LEU A 187 15.23 0.57 11.84
CA LEU A 187 15.69 -0.44 12.78
C LEU A 187 15.26 -0.12 14.21
N ARG A 188 15.47 1.13 14.67
CA ARG A 188 15.01 1.56 16.00
C ARG A 188 13.51 1.39 16.21
N ALA A 189 12.69 1.61 15.18
CA ALA A 189 11.26 1.39 15.29
C ALA A 189 10.91 -0.10 15.56
N PHE A 190 11.65 -1.03 14.98
CA PHE A 190 11.47 -2.46 15.25
C PHE A 190 12.05 -2.92 16.59
N GLU A 191 13.04 -2.22 17.11
CA GLU A 191 13.68 -2.52 18.40
C GLU A 191 12.81 -2.11 19.59
N ASP A 192 11.93 -1.13 19.40
CA ASP A 192 11.02 -0.69 20.46
C ASP A 192 9.94 -1.74 20.73
N VAL A 193 10.18 -2.53 21.80
CA VAL A 193 9.29 -3.63 22.20
C VAL A 193 8.02 -3.15 22.91
N GLU A 194 7.96 -1.88 23.32
CA GLU A 194 6.81 -1.31 24.02
C GLU A 194 5.73 -0.81 23.05
N VAL A 195 6.05 -0.72 21.73
CA VAL A 195 5.08 -0.29 20.74
C VAL A 195 4.17 -1.44 20.31
N ASP A 196 2.93 -1.08 20.01
CA ASP A 196 1.96 -2.03 19.50
C ASP A 196 2.35 -2.50 18.08
N SER A 197 2.16 -3.79 17.86
CA SER A 197 2.39 -4.42 16.56
C SER A 197 1.27 -5.38 16.22
N MET A 198 1.00 -5.51 14.93
CA MET A 198 0.00 -6.44 14.39
C MET A 198 0.64 -7.37 13.37
N THR A 199 0.28 -8.66 13.51
CA THR A 199 0.51 -9.67 12.50
C THR A 199 -0.79 -9.93 11.76
N PHE A 200 -0.76 -9.91 10.45
CA PHE A 200 -1.92 -10.33 9.65
C PHE A 200 -1.80 -11.84 9.40
N GLY A 201 -2.71 -12.57 10.00
CA GLY A 201 -2.91 -13.98 9.74
C GLY A 201 -3.68 -14.23 8.42
N GLN A 202 -4.49 -15.28 8.42
CA GLN A 202 -5.44 -15.52 7.34
C GLN A 202 -6.42 -14.35 7.20
N ARG A 203 -6.75 -13.99 5.96
CA ARG A 203 -7.76 -12.98 5.67
C ARG A 203 -9.09 -13.36 6.34
N GLU A 204 -9.72 -12.40 6.98
CA GLU A 204 -11.08 -12.63 7.47
C GLU A 204 -12.02 -12.99 6.32
N ALA A 205 -12.97 -13.88 6.54
CA ALA A 205 -13.90 -14.38 5.52
C ALA A 205 -14.62 -13.25 4.75
N ARG A 206 -14.90 -12.12 5.40
CA ARG A 206 -15.51 -10.95 4.75
C ARG A 206 -14.54 -10.20 3.84
N HIS A 207 -13.27 -10.12 4.23
CA HIS A 207 -12.22 -9.54 3.40
C HIS A 207 -12.02 -10.40 2.16
N GLU A 208 -11.90 -11.71 2.33
CA GLU A 208 -11.77 -12.66 1.23
C GLU A 208 -12.95 -12.55 0.26
N ALA A 209 -14.18 -12.55 0.77
CA ALA A 209 -15.38 -12.35 -0.03
C ALA A 209 -15.38 -11.01 -0.82
N ALA A 210 -14.86 -9.93 -0.21
CA ALA A 210 -14.75 -8.64 -0.89
C ALA A 210 -13.70 -8.65 -2.01
N ILE A 211 -12.55 -9.28 -1.80
CA ILE A 211 -11.49 -9.43 -2.81
C ILE A 211 -11.94 -10.33 -3.96
N GLU A 212 -12.59 -11.45 -3.66
CA GLU A 212 -13.17 -12.33 -4.69
C GLU A 212 -14.21 -11.59 -5.55
N LEU A 213 -15.08 -10.80 -4.91
CA LEU A 213 -16.06 -9.98 -5.61
C LEU A 213 -15.39 -8.92 -6.51
N LEU A 214 -14.37 -8.23 -6.02
CA LEU A 214 -13.59 -7.28 -6.82
C LEU A 214 -12.97 -7.96 -8.04
N HIS A 215 -12.34 -9.10 -7.84
CA HIS A 215 -11.71 -9.87 -8.91
C HIS A 215 -12.78 -10.34 -9.93
N TRP A 216 -13.90 -10.84 -9.45
CA TRP A 216 -14.98 -11.27 -10.33
C TRP A 216 -15.51 -10.12 -11.21
N PHE A 217 -15.79 -8.95 -10.62
CA PHE A 217 -16.23 -7.77 -11.38
C PHE A 217 -15.20 -7.27 -12.39
N SER A 218 -13.92 -7.40 -12.07
CA SER A 218 -12.83 -7.01 -12.97
C SER A 218 -12.75 -7.94 -14.19
N CYS A 219 -13.01 -9.23 -13.99
CA CYS A 219 -12.99 -10.21 -15.08
C CYS A 219 -14.30 -10.29 -15.87
N HIS A 220 -15.44 -9.87 -15.30
CA HIS A 220 -16.78 -10.02 -15.86
C HIS A 220 -17.55 -8.69 -15.83
N SER A 221 -16.89 -7.62 -16.26
CA SER A 221 -17.41 -6.25 -16.17
C SER A 221 -18.69 -6.01 -16.99
N ASP A 222 -18.94 -6.82 -18.04
CA ASP A 222 -20.11 -6.80 -18.91
C ASP A 222 -21.33 -7.49 -18.29
N GLN A 223 -21.13 -8.36 -17.30
CA GLN A 223 -22.23 -9.14 -16.70
C GLN A 223 -22.95 -8.37 -15.60
N ASN A 224 -24.28 -8.47 -15.58
CA ASN A 224 -25.14 -7.90 -14.55
C ASN A 224 -25.78 -9.03 -13.75
N LEU A 225 -25.08 -9.53 -12.73
CA LEU A 225 -25.64 -10.52 -11.82
C LEU A 225 -26.31 -9.84 -10.63
N THR A 226 -27.41 -10.45 -10.18
CA THR A 226 -28.04 -10.13 -8.90
C THR A 226 -27.17 -10.57 -7.74
N MET A 227 -27.45 -10.07 -6.54
CA MET A 227 -26.71 -10.51 -5.34
C MET A 227 -26.88 -12.01 -5.06
N ASP A 228 -27.97 -12.61 -5.50
CA ASP A 228 -28.21 -14.05 -5.37
C ASP A 228 -27.32 -14.86 -6.28
N GLU A 229 -27.25 -14.45 -7.53
CA GLU A 229 -26.37 -15.07 -8.51
C GLU A 229 -24.89 -14.90 -8.14
N LEU A 230 -24.48 -13.71 -7.68
CA LEU A 230 -23.12 -13.49 -7.18
C LEU A 230 -22.81 -14.38 -5.96
N SER A 231 -23.74 -14.49 -5.03
CA SER A 231 -23.63 -15.38 -3.87
C SER A 231 -23.43 -16.84 -4.28
N ALA A 232 -24.17 -17.29 -5.28
CA ALA A 232 -24.06 -18.65 -5.81
C ALA A 232 -22.74 -18.89 -6.56
N VAL A 233 -22.33 -17.95 -7.43
CA VAL A 233 -21.11 -18.07 -8.24
C VAL A 233 -19.85 -18.03 -7.39
N LEU A 234 -19.82 -17.15 -6.37
CA LEU A 234 -18.66 -16.97 -5.49
C LEU A 234 -18.67 -17.89 -4.26
N TYR A 235 -19.72 -18.71 -4.09
CA TYR A 235 -19.91 -19.54 -2.88
C TYR A 235 -19.81 -18.75 -1.57
N GLN A 236 -20.22 -17.48 -1.59
CA GLN A 236 -20.18 -16.54 -0.49
C GLN A 236 -21.60 -16.13 -0.06
N SER A 237 -21.82 -15.88 1.23
CA SER A 237 -23.12 -15.38 1.66
C SER A 237 -23.35 -13.94 1.18
N ARG A 238 -24.60 -13.56 0.88
CA ARG A 238 -24.96 -12.18 0.55
C ARG A 238 -24.47 -11.18 1.61
N THR A 239 -24.60 -11.58 2.88
CA THR A 239 -24.16 -10.75 4.01
C THR A 239 -22.65 -10.54 3.98
N SER A 240 -21.85 -11.59 3.69
CA SER A 240 -20.40 -11.48 3.59
C SER A 240 -19.99 -10.58 2.43
N LEU A 241 -20.58 -10.76 1.25
CA LEU A 241 -20.32 -9.92 0.08
C LEU A 241 -20.67 -8.45 0.35
N PHE A 242 -21.85 -8.17 0.91
CA PHE A 242 -22.31 -6.81 1.14
C PHE A 242 -21.48 -6.12 2.25
N LYS A 243 -21.34 -6.76 3.41
CA LYS A 243 -20.59 -6.20 4.54
C LYS A 243 -19.11 -6.10 4.21
N GLY A 244 -18.52 -7.13 3.60
CA GLY A 244 -17.13 -7.09 3.17
C GLY A 244 -16.86 -5.93 2.22
N CYS A 245 -17.73 -5.74 1.22
CA CYS A 245 -17.62 -4.63 0.28
C CYS A 245 -17.70 -3.26 0.99
N GLN A 246 -18.62 -3.09 1.94
CA GLN A 246 -18.72 -1.85 2.72
C GLN A 246 -17.52 -1.64 3.64
N GLU A 247 -17.04 -2.67 4.32
CA GLU A 247 -15.92 -2.60 5.25
C GLU A 247 -14.60 -2.29 4.54
N HIS A 248 -14.35 -2.91 3.37
CA HIS A 248 -13.06 -2.84 2.70
C HIS A 248 -12.99 -1.78 1.61
N PHE A 249 -14.08 -1.49 0.92
CA PHE A 249 -14.11 -0.50 -0.14
C PHE A 249 -14.92 0.77 0.21
N GLY A 250 -15.66 0.75 1.32
CA GLY A 250 -16.57 1.86 1.69
C GLY A 250 -17.78 1.98 0.75
N GLN A 251 -18.08 0.95 -0.02
CA GLN A 251 -19.11 0.96 -1.08
C GLN A 251 -19.99 -0.27 -1.01
N THR A 252 -21.20 -0.19 -1.60
CA THR A 252 -22.00 -1.38 -1.87
C THR A 252 -21.46 -2.14 -3.08
N PRO A 253 -21.76 -3.45 -3.24
CA PRO A 253 -21.37 -4.22 -4.42
C PRO A 253 -21.73 -3.56 -5.75
N GLN A 254 -22.94 -2.98 -5.86
CA GLN A 254 -23.39 -2.29 -7.07
C GLN A 254 -22.55 -1.02 -7.36
N LYS A 255 -22.21 -0.25 -6.32
CA LYS A 255 -21.32 0.91 -6.48
C LYS A 255 -19.92 0.49 -6.90
N LEU A 256 -19.38 -0.57 -6.31
CA LEU A 256 -18.07 -1.12 -6.67
C LEU A 256 -18.06 -1.56 -8.13
N GLN A 257 -19.06 -2.31 -8.57
CA GLN A 257 -19.21 -2.72 -9.98
C GLN A 257 -19.26 -1.52 -10.92
N ARG A 258 -20.04 -0.48 -10.55
CA ARG A 258 -20.09 0.76 -11.32
C ARG A 258 -18.75 1.46 -11.40
N SER A 259 -18.00 1.53 -10.29
CA SER A 259 -16.66 2.14 -10.25
C SER A 259 -15.69 1.42 -11.20
N ILE A 260 -15.70 0.08 -11.20
CA ILE A 260 -14.88 -0.74 -12.10
C ILE A 260 -15.24 -0.49 -13.58
N ARG A 261 -16.54 -0.47 -13.91
CA ARG A 261 -16.99 -0.19 -15.28
C ARG A 261 -16.61 1.21 -15.76
N LEU A 262 -16.74 2.20 -14.90
CA LEU A 262 -16.35 3.58 -15.23
C LEU A 262 -14.83 3.68 -15.46
N ASP A 263 -14.04 2.96 -14.68
CA ASP A 263 -12.60 2.92 -14.88
C ASP A 263 -12.23 2.26 -16.21
N LEU A 264 -12.87 1.15 -16.56
CA LEU A 264 -12.70 0.48 -17.87
C LEU A 264 -13.09 1.38 -19.04
N VAL A 265 -14.24 2.06 -18.96
CA VAL A 265 -14.69 3.00 -20.01
C VAL A 265 -13.66 4.13 -20.15
N ARG A 266 -13.15 4.65 -19.04
CA ARG A 266 -12.13 5.68 -19.06
C ARG A 266 -10.82 5.21 -19.72
N GLN A 267 -10.39 3.99 -19.43
CA GLN A 267 -9.22 3.38 -20.07
C GLN A 267 -9.41 3.26 -21.58
N LEU A 268 -10.59 2.78 -22.04
CA LEU A 268 -10.90 2.66 -23.46
C LEU A 268 -10.99 4.00 -24.18
N LEU A 269 -11.39 5.07 -23.50
CA LEU A 269 -11.42 6.42 -24.08
C LEU A 269 -10.02 7.06 -24.18
N LEU A 270 -9.11 6.67 -23.31
CA LEU A 270 -7.72 7.18 -23.30
C LEU A 270 -6.81 6.40 -24.27
N ASP A 271 -7.12 5.14 -24.54
CA ASP A 271 -6.39 4.26 -25.47
C ASP A 271 -7.38 3.61 -26.46
N PRO A 272 -7.80 4.34 -27.51
CA PRO A 272 -8.82 3.91 -28.45
C PRO A 272 -8.38 2.84 -29.47
N ASN A 273 -7.19 2.21 -29.31
CA ASN A 273 -6.70 1.17 -30.23
C ASN A 273 -6.93 -0.23 -29.71
#